data_b76baac42dbc56b37b80d9a4377933d6
#
_entry.id   b76baac42dbc56b37b80d9a4377933d6
#
_cell.length_a   1.000
_cell.length_b   1.000
_cell.length_c   1.000
_cell.angle_alpha   90.00
_cell.angle_beta   90.00
_cell.angle_gamma   90.00
#
_symmetry.space_group_name_H-M   'P 1'
#
loop_
_entity.id
_entity.type
_entity.pdbx_description
1 polymer ?
#
loop_
_entity_poly.entity_id
_entity_poly.type
_entity_poly.pdbx_seq_one_letter_code
_entity_poly.pdbx_strand_id
1 'polypeptide(L)'
;MPRRGNVPKREILPDPLYNSVLVTKLTNSIMLDGKKGVAQKVVYGAFEIIKDKTGKEPMEVYTQALENIMPSLEVKARRVGGATYQVPIEVRPERRQTLGLRWLTTYARNRGEKTMKERLAGEIMDAANNTGSAVKKREDTHKMAESNKAFAHFRW
;
A
#
# COMPACT_ATOMS: atom_id res chain seq x y z
N MET A 1 -25.27 -8.06 0.25
CA MET A 1 -24.52 -7.28 -0.76
C MET A 1 -25.52 -6.63 -1.71
N PRO A 2 -25.42 -5.35 -1.98
CA PRO A 2 -26.29 -4.68 -2.94
C PRO A 2 -26.04 -5.24 -4.34
N ARG A 3 -27.11 -5.66 -5.00
CA ARG A 3 -27.04 -6.14 -6.38
C ARG A 3 -27.31 -5.03 -7.40
N ARG A 4 -27.92 -3.93 -6.96
CA ARG A 4 -28.27 -2.77 -7.78
C ARG A 4 -27.90 -1.50 -7.02
N GLY A 5 -27.26 -0.54 -7.71
CA GLY A 5 -26.86 0.73 -7.15
C GLY A 5 -25.46 0.75 -6.54
N ASN A 6 -24.94 1.95 -6.35
CA ASN A 6 -23.63 2.19 -5.76
C ASN A 6 -23.70 2.13 -4.23
N VAL A 7 -22.73 1.46 -3.63
CA VAL A 7 -22.53 1.50 -2.18
C VAL A 7 -21.91 2.83 -1.80
N PRO A 8 -22.51 3.63 -0.92
CA PRO A 8 -21.90 4.88 -0.47
C PRO A 8 -20.59 4.59 0.24
N LYS A 9 -19.55 5.36 -0.07
CA LYS A 9 -18.27 5.26 0.63
C LYS A 9 -18.40 5.89 2.01
N ARG A 10 -17.93 5.18 3.04
CA ARG A 10 -17.87 5.73 4.39
C ARG A 10 -16.77 6.77 4.47
N GLU A 11 -17.06 7.89 5.09
CA GLU A 11 -16.09 8.93 5.39
C GLU A 11 -15.09 8.41 6.44
N ILE A 12 -13.81 8.65 6.20
CA ILE A 12 -12.72 8.27 7.10
C ILE A 12 -12.24 9.53 7.79
N LEU A 13 -12.36 9.57 9.11
CA LEU A 13 -11.87 10.66 9.92
C LEU A 13 -10.33 10.67 9.95
N PRO A 14 -9.69 11.85 9.94
CA PRO A 14 -8.25 11.97 10.07
C PRO A 14 -7.75 11.47 11.43
N ASP A 15 -6.48 11.04 11.47
CA ASP A 15 -5.86 10.62 12.71
C ASP A 15 -5.73 11.79 13.72
N PRO A 16 -6.03 11.58 15.02
CA PRO A 16 -6.02 12.68 16.00
C PRO A 16 -4.64 13.30 16.23
N LEU A 17 -3.54 12.53 16.13
CA LEU A 17 -2.19 13.05 16.37
C LEU A 17 -1.56 13.71 15.14
N TYR A 18 -1.74 13.10 13.97
CA TYR A 18 -1.12 13.55 12.72
C TYR A 18 -2.08 14.31 11.81
N ASN A 19 -3.35 14.38 12.17
CA ASN A 19 -4.42 15.01 11.37
C ASN A 19 -4.41 14.59 9.89
N SER A 20 -4.16 13.30 9.66
CA SER A 20 -3.98 12.71 8.33
C SER A 20 -4.88 11.50 8.12
N VAL A 21 -5.63 11.52 7.02
CA VAL A 21 -6.44 10.38 6.57
C VAL A 21 -5.56 9.21 6.13
N LEU A 22 -4.35 9.47 5.61
CA LEU A 22 -3.41 8.43 5.23
C LEU A 22 -2.95 7.60 6.43
N VAL A 23 -2.72 8.24 7.58
CA VAL A 23 -2.36 7.56 8.83
C VAL A 23 -3.52 6.71 9.33
N THR A 24 -4.75 7.20 9.27
CA THR A 24 -5.94 6.41 9.63
C THR A 24 -6.09 5.18 8.73
N LYS A 25 -5.88 5.33 7.42
CA LYS A 25 -5.91 4.20 6.47
C LYS A 25 -4.82 3.17 6.76
N LEU A 26 -3.61 3.61 7.11
CA LEU A 26 -2.53 2.73 7.53
C LEU A 26 -2.89 1.95 8.80
N THR A 27 -3.41 2.63 9.81
CA THR A 27 -3.90 2.02 11.05
C THR A 27 -4.96 0.97 10.76
N ASN A 28 -5.93 1.27 9.92
CA ASN A 28 -6.99 0.34 9.53
C ASN A 28 -6.43 -0.88 8.75
N SER A 29 -5.36 -0.70 7.97
CA SER A 29 -4.71 -1.80 7.24
C SER A 29 -3.91 -2.73 8.15
N ILE A 30 -3.34 -2.19 9.23
CA ILE A 30 -2.56 -2.96 10.21
C ILE A 30 -3.47 -3.66 11.22
N MET A 31 -4.65 -3.09 11.48
CA MET A 31 -5.60 -3.61 12.46
C MET A 31 -5.97 -5.06 12.19
N LEU A 32 -5.95 -5.88 13.26
CA LEU A 32 -6.43 -7.25 13.29
C LEU A 32 -7.52 -7.38 14.36
N ASP A 33 -8.52 -8.21 14.10
CA ASP A 33 -9.60 -8.55 15.05
C ASP A 33 -10.34 -7.31 15.64
N GLY A 34 -10.37 -6.21 14.90
CA GLY A 34 -10.99 -4.97 15.34
C GLY A 34 -10.21 -4.21 16.43
N LYS A 35 -8.99 -4.62 16.77
CA LYS A 35 -8.16 -4.01 17.82
C LYS A 35 -7.49 -2.70 17.37
N LYS A 36 -8.29 -1.67 17.16
CA LYS A 36 -7.82 -0.38 16.60
C LYS A 36 -6.80 0.31 17.52
N GLY A 37 -7.02 0.30 18.82
CA GLY A 37 -6.08 0.93 19.79
C GLY A 37 -4.68 0.32 19.75
N VAL A 38 -4.57 -1.00 19.55
CA VAL A 38 -3.29 -1.69 19.38
C VAL A 38 -2.64 -1.29 18.07
N ALA A 39 -3.40 -1.22 16.98
CA ALA A 39 -2.89 -0.78 15.68
C ALA A 39 -2.39 0.67 15.72
N GLN A 40 -3.08 1.58 16.38
CA GLN A 40 -2.64 2.95 16.59
C GLN A 40 -1.30 3.01 17.33
N LYS A 41 -1.15 2.26 18.44
CA LYS A 41 0.13 2.17 19.18
C LYS A 41 1.28 1.66 18.30
N VAL A 42 1.01 0.69 17.41
CA VAL A 42 2.02 0.19 16.48
C VAL A 42 2.44 1.27 15.49
N VAL A 43 1.49 1.99 14.89
CA VAL A 43 1.79 3.07 13.94
C VAL A 43 2.55 4.21 14.61
N TYR A 44 2.10 4.67 15.76
CA TYR A 44 2.78 5.75 16.49
C TYR A 44 4.18 5.34 16.92
N GLY A 45 4.35 4.15 17.46
CA GLY A 45 5.66 3.62 17.81
C GLY A 45 6.60 3.45 16.61
N ALA A 46 6.07 3.07 15.45
CA ALA A 46 6.84 3.03 14.21
C ALA A 46 7.30 4.44 13.78
N PHE A 47 6.44 5.44 13.89
CA PHE A 47 6.78 6.82 13.55
C PHE A 47 7.82 7.43 14.52
N GLU A 48 7.76 7.10 15.81
CA GLU A 48 8.80 7.47 16.76
C GLU A 48 10.16 6.86 16.36
N ILE A 49 10.20 5.58 16.02
CA ILE A 49 11.42 4.90 15.56
C ILE A 49 11.97 5.55 14.29
N ILE A 50 11.12 5.93 13.33
CA ILE A 50 11.53 6.62 12.11
C ILE A 50 12.16 7.97 12.45
N LYS A 51 11.53 8.76 13.33
CA LYS A 51 12.04 10.05 13.78
C LYS A 51 13.42 9.92 14.44
N ASP A 52 13.57 8.94 15.34
CA ASP A 52 14.81 8.71 16.07
C ASP A 52 15.96 8.27 15.14
N LYS A 53 15.66 7.41 14.16
CA LYS A 53 16.69 6.88 13.25
C LYS A 53 17.04 7.80 12.09
N THR A 54 16.07 8.53 11.56
CA THR A 54 16.27 9.38 10.36
C THR A 54 16.46 10.85 10.69
N GLY A 55 16.00 11.30 11.86
CA GLY A 55 15.95 12.71 12.24
C GLY A 55 14.97 13.55 11.42
N LYS A 56 14.21 12.94 10.52
CA LYS A 56 13.23 13.59 9.66
C LYS A 56 11.83 13.50 10.23
N GLU A 57 10.94 14.34 9.72
CA GLU A 57 9.52 14.25 10.08
C GLU A 57 8.92 12.91 9.58
N PRO A 58 8.34 12.10 10.48
CA PRO A 58 7.81 10.76 10.10
C PRO A 58 6.78 10.80 8.99
N MET A 59 5.97 11.84 8.92
CA MET A 59 4.94 12.01 7.89
C MET A 59 5.56 12.19 6.49
N GLU A 60 6.66 12.91 6.38
CA GLU A 60 7.37 13.09 5.11
C GLU A 60 7.95 11.76 4.64
N VAL A 61 8.62 11.03 5.54
CA VAL A 61 9.19 9.71 5.23
C VAL A 61 8.09 8.72 4.82
N TYR A 62 6.97 8.70 5.53
CA TYR A 62 5.84 7.84 5.21
C TYR A 62 5.20 8.18 3.87
N THR A 63 4.98 9.46 3.59
CA THR A 63 4.41 9.90 2.31
C THR A 63 5.33 9.52 1.15
N GLN A 64 6.63 9.77 1.27
CA GLN A 64 7.62 9.37 0.28
C GLN A 64 7.65 7.85 0.07
N ALA A 65 7.61 7.09 1.15
CA ALA A 65 7.56 5.63 1.09
C ALA A 65 6.32 5.14 0.34
N LEU A 66 5.15 5.71 0.65
CA LEU A 66 3.91 5.32 0.01
C LEU A 66 3.91 5.66 -1.49
N GLU A 67 4.42 6.82 -1.88
CA GLU A 67 4.59 7.19 -3.30
C GLU A 67 5.50 6.21 -4.03
N ASN A 68 6.58 5.77 -3.41
CA ASN A 68 7.51 4.79 -3.98
C ASN A 68 6.91 3.37 -4.10
N ILE A 69 5.91 3.03 -3.29
CA ILE A 69 5.25 1.71 -3.32
C ILE A 69 4.06 1.70 -4.27
N MET A 70 3.34 2.80 -4.42
CA MET A 70 2.11 2.88 -5.21
C MET A 70 2.36 2.58 -6.69
N PRO A 71 1.70 1.55 -7.29
CA PRO A 71 1.86 1.22 -8.69
C PRO A 71 1.05 2.15 -9.59
N SER A 72 1.56 2.46 -10.78
CA SER A 72 0.82 3.16 -11.86
C SER A 72 0.10 2.20 -12.78
N LEU A 73 0.63 0.98 -12.93
CA LEU A 73 0.11 -0.06 -13.80
C LEU A 73 -0.12 -1.35 -13.01
N GLU A 74 -1.13 -2.12 -13.40
CA GLU A 74 -1.36 -3.49 -12.97
C GLU A 74 -1.79 -4.35 -14.15
N VAL A 75 -1.79 -5.66 -14.00
CA VAL A 75 -2.31 -6.58 -15.00
C VAL A 75 -3.64 -7.15 -14.54
N LYS A 76 -4.60 -7.24 -15.46
CA LYS A 76 -5.90 -7.83 -15.22
C LYS A 76 -6.12 -8.98 -16.19
N ALA A 77 -6.52 -10.14 -15.65
CA ALA A 77 -6.85 -11.29 -16.46
C ALA A 77 -8.13 -11.01 -17.30
N ARG A 78 -8.04 -11.20 -18.60
CA ARG A 78 -9.17 -11.12 -19.54
C ARG A 78 -9.23 -12.38 -20.37
N ARG A 79 -10.44 -12.91 -20.52
CA ARG A 79 -10.66 -14.08 -21.38
C ARG A 79 -11.16 -13.65 -22.74
N VAL A 80 -10.41 -14.01 -23.79
CA VAL A 80 -10.73 -13.68 -25.18
C VAL A 80 -10.59 -14.94 -26.00
N GLY A 81 -11.66 -15.37 -26.69
CA GLY A 81 -11.62 -16.54 -27.57
C GLY A 81 -11.20 -17.86 -26.87
N GLY A 82 -11.53 -18.02 -25.58
CA GLY A 82 -11.15 -19.20 -24.79
C GLY A 82 -9.77 -19.15 -24.13
N ALA A 83 -8.90 -18.23 -24.53
CA ALA A 83 -7.60 -18.00 -23.89
C ALA A 83 -7.68 -16.85 -22.85
N THR A 84 -6.90 -16.97 -21.79
CA THR A 84 -6.79 -15.94 -20.75
C THR A 84 -5.51 -15.13 -20.94
N TYR A 85 -5.66 -13.82 -21.11
CA TYR A 85 -4.55 -12.88 -21.28
C TYR A 85 -4.42 -11.99 -20.05
N GLN A 86 -3.18 -11.66 -19.68
CA GLN A 86 -2.87 -10.66 -18.66
C GLN A 86 -2.78 -9.29 -19.34
N VAL A 87 -3.81 -8.49 -19.19
CA VAL A 87 -3.92 -7.19 -19.88
C VAL A 87 -3.43 -6.07 -18.95
N PRO A 88 -2.44 -5.27 -19.35
CA PRO A 88 -1.98 -4.13 -18.56
C PRO A 88 -3.04 -3.02 -18.57
N ILE A 89 -3.32 -2.49 -17.38
CA ILE A 89 -4.26 -1.39 -17.17
C ILE A 89 -3.66 -0.35 -16.24
N GLU A 90 -4.04 0.91 -16.43
CA GLU A 90 -3.72 1.98 -15.49
C GLU A 90 -4.51 1.81 -14.19
N VAL A 91 -3.87 2.08 -13.07
CA VAL A 91 -4.46 1.97 -11.74
C VAL A 91 -5.07 3.32 -11.35
N ARG A 92 -6.35 3.34 -10.96
CA ARG A 92 -7.02 4.54 -10.44
C ARG A 92 -6.36 5.02 -9.14
N PRO A 93 -6.32 6.34 -8.85
CA PRO A 93 -5.64 6.89 -7.67
C PRO A 93 -6.03 6.24 -6.34
N GLU A 94 -7.32 5.97 -6.13
CA GLU A 94 -7.81 5.31 -4.92
C GLU A 94 -7.30 3.88 -4.77
N ARG A 95 -7.23 3.14 -5.89
CA ARG A 95 -6.71 1.78 -5.91
C ARG A 95 -5.18 1.76 -5.75
N ARG A 96 -4.47 2.73 -6.34
CA ARG A 96 -3.02 2.91 -6.12
C ARG A 96 -2.71 3.00 -4.63
N GLN A 97 -3.44 3.86 -3.92
CA GLN A 97 -3.29 4.04 -2.48
C GLN A 97 -3.61 2.76 -1.70
N THR A 98 -4.70 2.07 -2.06
CA THR A 98 -5.09 0.80 -1.43
C THR A 98 -4.04 -0.30 -1.64
N LEU A 99 -3.49 -0.42 -2.85
CA LEU A 99 -2.44 -1.38 -3.15
C LEU A 99 -1.14 -1.05 -2.40
N GLY A 100 -0.75 0.23 -2.37
CA GLY A 100 0.42 0.69 -1.63
C GLY A 100 0.34 0.34 -0.15
N LEU A 101 -0.77 0.64 0.50
CA LEU A 101 -1.01 0.30 1.91
C LEU A 101 -1.03 -1.21 2.16
N ARG A 102 -1.66 -1.98 1.29
CA ARG A 102 -1.71 -3.44 1.39
C ARG A 102 -0.32 -4.05 1.27
N TRP A 103 0.46 -3.64 0.30
CA TRP A 103 1.82 -4.16 0.12
C TRP A 103 2.74 -3.73 1.27
N LEU A 104 2.68 -2.48 1.68
CA LEU A 104 3.43 -2.01 2.85
C LEU A 104 3.14 -2.88 4.07
N THR A 105 1.88 -3.10 4.40
CA THR A 105 1.47 -3.89 5.57
C THR A 105 1.88 -5.36 5.45
N THR A 106 1.67 -5.97 4.27
CA THR A 106 2.00 -7.37 4.03
C THR A 106 3.50 -7.61 4.16
N TYR A 107 4.31 -6.79 3.53
CA TYR A 107 5.77 -6.96 3.56
C TYR A 107 6.39 -6.52 4.88
N ALA A 108 5.81 -5.55 5.59
CA ALA A 108 6.20 -5.26 6.96
C ALA A 108 6.00 -6.47 7.87
N ARG A 109 4.87 -7.17 7.78
CA ARG A 109 4.62 -8.40 8.56
C ARG A 109 5.62 -9.52 8.30
N ASN A 110 6.15 -9.61 7.08
CA ASN A 110 7.08 -10.65 6.67
C ASN A 110 8.55 -10.34 7.04
N ARG A 111 8.82 -9.19 7.65
CA ARG A 111 10.18 -8.83 8.09
C ARG A 111 10.59 -9.63 9.34
N GLY A 112 11.89 -9.71 9.56
CA GLY A 112 12.50 -10.48 10.64
C GLY A 112 12.64 -9.76 11.99
N GLU A 113 12.31 -8.46 12.08
CA GLU A 113 12.40 -7.71 13.35
C GLU A 113 11.42 -8.27 14.37
N LYS A 114 11.70 -8.04 15.65
CA LYS A 114 10.97 -8.65 16.76
C LYS A 114 9.55 -8.13 16.90
N THR A 115 9.34 -6.83 16.85
CA THR A 115 8.04 -6.18 17.06
C THR A 115 7.46 -5.64 15.76
N MET A 116 6.12 -5.56 15.67
CA MET A 116 5.46 -5.03 14.49
C MET A 116 5.79 -3.54 14.24
N LYS A 117 5.98 -2.75 15.29
CA LYS A 117 6.40 -1.34 15.16
C LYS A 117 7.78 -1.20 14.50
N GLU A 118 8.72 -2.08 14.85
CA GLU A 118 10.06 -2.13 14.24
C GLU A 118 10.00 -2.58 12.78
N ARG A 119 9.20 -3.60 12.50
CA ARG A 119 8.96 -4.10 11.13
C ARG A 119 8.35 -3.04 10.24
N LEU A 120 7.33 -2.34 10.73
CA LEU A 120 6.68 -1.27 9.98
C LEU A 120 7.63 -0.10 9.74
N ALA A 121 8.35 0.34 10.76
CA ALA A 121 9.34 1.41 10.63
C ALA A 121 10.45 1.04 9.64
N GLY A 122 10.96 -0.19 9.71
CA GLY A 122 11.97 -0.70 8.77
C GLY A 122 11.49 -0.68 7.33
N GLU A 123 10.27 -1.18 7.08
CA GLU A 123 9.74 -1.20 5.71
C GLU A 123 9.45 0.20 5.16
N ILE A 124 8.95 1.12 6.00
CA ILE A 124 8.72 2.51 5.60
C ILE A 124 10.05 3.21 5.26
N MET A 125 11.10 3.04 6.08
CA MET A 125 12.40 3.64 5.81
C MET A 125 13.04 3.10 4.53
N ASP A 126 12.99 1.77 4.33
CA ASP A 126 13.51 1.13 3.12
C ASP A 126 12.75 1.61 1.88
N ALA A 127 11.43 1.67 1.96
CA ALA A 127 10.59 2.16 0.86
C ALA A 127 10.81 3.65 0.55
N ALA A 128 11.04 4.49 1.56
CA ALA A 128 11.40 5.90 1.35
C ALA A 128 12.71 6.05 0.57
N ASN A 129 13.64 5.11 0.75
CA ASN A 129 14.90 5.01 0.00
C ASN A 129 14.76 4.22 -1.32
N ASN A 130 13.54 3.97 -1.77
CA ASN A 130 13.22 3.19 -2.97
C ASN A 130 13.81 1.78 -2.98
N THR A 131 13.87 1.15 -1.82
CA THR A 131 14.34 -0.23 -1.59
C THR A 131 13.30 -1.03 -0.80
N GLY A 132 13.58 -2.29 -0.53
CA GLY A 132 12.70 -3.15 0.26
C GLY A 132 11.69 -3.95 -0.56
N SER A 133 10.99 -4.84 0.13
CA SER A 133 10.12 -5.85 -0.50
C SER A 133 8.84 -5.24 -1.10
N ALA A 134 8.30 -4.21 -0.51
CA ALA A 134 7.11 -3.53 -1.01
C ALA A 134 7.40 -2.79 -2.33
N VAL A 135 8.55 -2.12 -2.43
CA VAL A 135 9.00 -1.47 -3.66
C VAL A 135 9.31 -2.51 -4.74
N LYS A 136 9.95 -3.62 -4.38
CA LYS A 136 10.20 -4.74 -5.30
C LYS A 136 8.87 -5.28 -5.88
N LYS A 137 7.83 -5.40 -5.06
CA LYS A 137 6.51 -5.82 -5.53
C LYS A 137 5.93 -4.86 -6.58
N ARG A 138 6.10 -3.55 -6.41
CA ARG A 138 5.72 -2.57 -7.43
C ARG A 138 6.50 -2.79 -8.72
N GLU A 139 7.82 -2.96 -8.63
CA GLU A 139 8.68 -3.19 -9.80
C GLU A 139 8.30 -4.47 -10.55
N ASP A 140 8.06 -5.57 -9.83
CA ASP A 140 7.61 -6.84 -10.42
C ASP A 140 6.26 -6.68 -11.12
N THR A 141 5.34 -5.91 -10.53
CA THR A 141 4.04 -5.62 -11.13
C THR A 141 4.18 -4.78 -12.41
N HIS A 142 5.05 -3.78 -12.40
CA HIS A 142 5.35 -2.97 -13.59
C HIS A 142 6.03 -3.78 -14.68
N LYS A 143 6.99 -4.67 -14.35
CA LYS A 143 7.63 -5.60 -15.31
C LYS A 143 6.60 -6.54 -15.95
N MET A 144 5.66 -7.08 -15.16
CA MET A 144 4.58 -7.89 -15.71
C MET A 144 3.70 -7.10 -16.69
N ALA A 145 3.36 -5.86 -16.33
CA ALA A 145 2.57 -5.00 -17.22
C ALA A 145 3.32 -4.68 -18.52
N GLU A 146 4.62 -4.42 -18.43
CA GLU A 146 5.46 -4.15 -19.61
C GLU A 146 5.61 -5.38 -20.52
N SER A 147 5.86 -6.55 -19.91
CA SER A 147 5.96 -7.81 -20.66
C SER A 147 4.67 -8.16 -21.41
N ASN A 148 3.52 -7.74 -20.89
CA ASN A 148 2.21 -7.97 -21.49
C ASN A 148 1.69 -6.79 -22.32
N LYS A 149 2.53 -5.81 -22.62
CA LYS A 149 2.17 -4.60 -23.35
C LYS A 149 1.53 -4.89 -24.72
N ALA A 150 1.91 -5.98 -25.38
CA ALA A 150 1.32 -6.42 -26.64
C ALA A 150 -0.18 -6.70 -26.55
N PHE A 151 -0.71 -7.01 -25.36
CA PHE A 151 -2.13 -7.29 -25.13
C PHE A 151 -2.93 -6.06 -24.65
N ALA A 152 -2.33 -4.87 -24.64
CA ALA A 152 -3.00 -3.64 -24.19
C ALA A 152 -4.27 -3.29 -24.99
N HIS A 153 -4.36 -3.73 -26.25
CA HIS A 153 -5.53 -3.54 -27.11
C HIS A 153 -6.76 -4.34 -26.65
N PHE A 154 -6.62 -5.34 -25.80
CA PHE A 154 -7.73 -6.05 -25.15
C PHE A 154 -8.32 -5.30 -23.94
N ARG A 155 -7.91 -4.05 -23.72
CA ARG A 155 -8.45 -3.18 -22.69
C ARG A 155 -9.80 -2.59 -23.11
N TRP A 156 -10.90 -3.02 -22.49
CA TRP A 156 -12.25 -2.45 -22.58
C TRP A 156 -12.96 -2.44 -21.23
#